data_e8828f97e67933e237c81a4722f5f549
#
_entry.id   e8828f97e67933e237c81a4722f5f549
#
_cell.length_a   1.000
_cell.length_b   1.000
_cell.length_c   1.000
_cell.angle_alpha   90.00
_cell.angle_beta   90.00
_cell.angle_gamma   90.00
#
_symmetry.space_group_name_H-M   'P 1'
#
loop_
_entity.id
_entity.type
_entity.pdbx_description
1 polymer ?
#
loop_
_entity_poly.entity_id
_entity_poly.type
_entity_poly.pdbx_seq_one_letter_code
_entity_poly.pdbx_strand_id
1 'polypeptide(L)'
;LEQGGYIASTHGAPGAVVQEPSLHGVEEPLAEMIQLNQISLQELGEYRLNNDSTIAMWAAQRRSAADLQQLRQCLQEAQASLEDYEHFVDLDVKFHSLLAQATGNRVAVIVTQVLGNVEKETLRRKMLAISQADRLALEQRILMRHQIILSAIELGDAEGAREAMIEHSRAADQDLPV
;
A
#
# COMPACT_ATOMS: atom_id res chain seq x y z
N LEU A 1 11.15 27.69 3.27
CA LEU A 1 10.10 27.24 2.32
C LEU A 1 10.72 26.39 1.22
N GLU A 2 11.90 26.75 0.66
CA GLU A 2 12.65 25.88 -0.29
C GLU A 2 13.10 24.57 0.36
N GLN A 3 13.67 24.60 1.56
CA GLN A 3 14.05 23.40 2.30
C GLN A 3 12.86 22.48 2.66
N GLY A 4 11.65 23.02 2.70
CA GLY A 4 10.42 22.23 2.92
C GLY A 4 9.71 21.79 1.65
N GLY A 5 10.30 22.03 0.45
CA GLY A 5 9.71 21.60 -0.83
C GLY A 5 8.45 22.38 -1.25
N TYR A 6 8.13 23.49 -0.57
CA TYR A 6 6.91 24.27 -0.88
C TYR A 6 7.09 25.25 -2.06
N ILE A 7 8.34 25.63 -2.36
CA ILE A 7 8.66 26.50 -3.46
C ILE A 7 9.92 26.01 -4.18
N ALA A 8 9.92 26.09 -5.51
CA ALA A 8 11.11 25.91 -6.34
C ALA A 8 11.50 27.22 -6.99
N SER A 9 12.77 27.61 -6.88
CA SER A 9 13.34 28.71 -7.66
C SER A 9 13.93 28.15 -8.96
N THR A 10 13.49 28.69 -10.09
CA THR A 10 14.08 28.36 -11.40
C THR A 10 15.25 29.32 -11.68
N HIS A 11 16.44 28.76 -11.88
CA HIS A 11 17.60 29.56 -12.32
C HIS A 11 17.26 30.29 -13.65
N GLY A 12 17.27 31.63 -13.60
CA GLY A 12 17.11 32.48 -14.78
C GLY A 12 15.71 33.06 -15.01
N ALA A 13 14.72 32.75 -14.17
CA ALA A 13 13.41 33.43 -14.22
C ALA A 13 13.14 34.17 -12.88
N PRO A 14 12.59 35.42 -12.91
CA PRO A 14 12.20 36.10 -11.69
C PRO A 14 10.93 35.44 -11.10
N GLY A 15 11.04 34.77 -9.98
CA GLY A 15 9.92 34.21 -9.23
C GLY A 15 10.19 32.84 -8.64
N ALA A 16 9.40 32.46 -7.66
CA ALA A 16 9.35 31.12 -7.09
C ALA A 16 8.00 30.49 -7.44
N VAL A 17 8.03 29.22 -7.85
CA VAL A 17 6.82 28.44 -8.14
C VAL A 17 6.42 27.70 -6.88
N VAL A 18 5.18 27.87 -6.43
CA VAL A 18 4.61 27.07 -5.33
C VAL A 18 4.42 25.64 -5.84
N GLN A 19 5.03 24.69 -5.14
CA GLN A 19 4.88 23.26 -5.43
C GLN A 19 3.85 22.63 -4.49
N GLU A 20 3.19 21.59 -4.94
CA GLU A 20 2.43 20.75 -4.02
C GLU A 20 3.40 20.11 -3.00
N PRO A 21 3.01 20.04 -1.71
CA PRO A 21 3.85 19.43 -0.69
C PRO A 21 4.22 18.00 -1.08
N SER A 22 5.52 17.73 -1.17
CA SER A 22 6.02 16.38 -1.43
C SER A 22 5.93 15.53 -0.16
N LEU A 23 5.51 14.28 -0.30
CA LEU A 23 5.51 13.31 0.81
C LEU A 23 6.93 12.84 1.17
N HIS A 24 7.95 13.10 0.33
CA HIS A 24 9.34 12.75 0.61
C HIS A 24 9.84 13.25 1.97
N GLY A 25 9.36 14.43 2.41
CA GLY A 25 9.68 14.97 3.73
C GLY A 25 9.20 14.14 4.93
N VAL A 26 8.33 13.15 4.71
CA VAL A 26 7.84 12.22 5.73
C VAL A 26 8.32 10.80 5.45
N GLU A 27 8.38 10.40 4.20
CA GLU A 27 8.78 9.05 3.76
C GLU A 27 10.25 8.75 4.11
N GLU A 28 11.17 9.66 3.75
CA GLU A 28 12.60 9.46 4.00
C GLU A 28 12.93 9.33 5.50
N PRO A 29 12.48 10.23 6.40
CA PRO A 29 12.73 10.09 7.83
C PRO A 29 12.15 8.80 8.42
N LEU A 30 10.98 8.36 7.99
CA LEU A 30 10.39 7.11 8.47
C LEU A 30 11.22 5.90 8.03
N ALA A 31 11.64 5.85 6.77
CA ALA A 31 12.49 4.80 6.25
C ALA A 31 13.84 4.75 6.97
N GLU A 32 14.44 5.90 7.26
CA GLU A 32 15.67 6.01 8.01
C GLU A 32 15.52 5.50 9.46
N MET A 33 14.44 5.85 10.16
CA MET A 33 14.15 5.37 11.51
C MET A 33 14.02 3.84 11.55
N ILE A 34 13.44 3.22 10.52
CA ILE A 34 13.35 1.77 10.40
C ILE A 34 14.74 1.16 10.13
N GLN A 35 15.54 1.75 9.23
CA GLN A 35 16.90 1.28 8.94
C GLN A 35 17.82 1.37 10.17
N LEU A 36 17.64 2.38 11.01
CA LEU A 36 18.37 2.57 12.27
C LEU A 36 17.82 1.74 13.44
N ASN A 37 16.84 0.85 13.20
CA ASN A 37 16.14 0.06 14.23
C ASN A 37 15.48 0.91 15.33
N GLN A 38 15.10 2.15 15.04
CA GLN A 38 14.33 3.00 15.95
C GLN A 38 12.85 2.67 15.90
N ILE A 39 12.39 2.10 14.77
CA ILE A 39 11.06 1.52 14.58
C ILE A 39 11.26 0.10 14.06
N SER A 40 10.66 -0.88 14.71
CA SER A 40 10.70 -2.27 14.26
C SER A 40 9.64 -2.54 13.19
N LEU A 41 9.89 -3.52 12.33
CA LEU A 41 8.89 -4.00 11.37
C LEU A 41 7.64 -4.56 12.06
N GLN A 42 7.80 -5.10 13.29
CA GLN A 42 6.66 -5.56 14.09
C GLN A 42 5.75 -4.41 14.49
N GLU A 43 6.29 -3.30 15.03
CA GLU A 43 5.50 -2.11 15.40
C GLU A 43 4.79 -1.52 14.17
N LEU A 44 5.47 -1.51 13.03
CA LEU A 44 4.87 -1.09 11.76
C LEU A 44 3.71 -2.02 11.35
N GLY A 45 3.89 -3.33 11.44
CA GLY A 45 2.86 -4.34 11.15
C GLY A 45 1.64 -4.20 12.07
N GLU A 46 1.85 -4.02 13.38
CA GLU A 46 0.77 -3.78 14.34
C GLU A 46 -0.05 -2.52 14.02
N TYR A 47 0.62 -1.43 13.66
CA TYR A 47 -0.04 -0.20 13.25
C TYR A 47 -0.86 -0.41 11.98
N ARG A 48 -0.26 -1.05 10.97
CA ARG A 48 -0.90 -1.28 9.68
C ARG A 48 -2.11 -2.19 9.77
N LEU A 49 -2.05 -3.26 10.55
CA LEU A 49 -3.19 -4.16 10.76
C LEU A 49 -4.46 -3.36 11.15
N ASN A 50 -4.32 -2.38 12.05
CA ASN A 50 -5.43 -1.53 12.47
C ASN A 50 -5.83 -0.50 11.40
N ASN A 51 -4.84 0.15 10.78
CA ASN A 51 -5.06 1.17 9.78
C ASN A 51 -5.73 0.57 8.52
N ASP A 52 -5.16 -0.49 7.96
CA ASP A 52 -5.60 -1.07 6.69
C ASP A 52 -6.96 -1.77 6.82
N SER A 53 -7.23 -2.42 7.97
CA SER A 53 -8.54 -3.00 8.25
C SER A 53 -9.63 -1.92 8.36
N THR A 54 -9.30 -0.76 8.94
CA THR A 54 -10.21 0.38 8.99
C THR A 54 -10.44 1.00 7.61
N ILE A 55 -9.38 1.08 6.79
CA ILE A 55 -9.46 1.54 5.40
C ILE A 55 -10.36 0.62 4.58
N ALA A 56 -10.21 -0.69 4.67
CA ALA A 56 -11.06 -1.64 3.96
C ALA A 56 -12.54 -1.51 4.35
N MET A 57 -12.83 -1.37 5.65
CA MET A 57 -14.16 -1.10 6.17
C MET A 57 -14.76 0.19 5.58
N TRP A 58 -14.01 1.29 5.60
CA TRP A 58 -14.47 2.57 5.04
C TRP A 58 -14.61 2.53 3.52
N ALA A 59 -13.71 1.84 2.82
CA ALA A 59 -13.82 1.63 1.38
C ALA A 59 -15.14 0.91 1.03
N ALA A 60 -15.51 -0.15 1.76
CA ALA A 60 -16.78 -0.86 1.57
C ALA A 60 -18.00 0.05 1.77
N GLN A 61 -17.93 1.01 2.68
CA GLN A 61 -19.01 1.95 2.98
C GLN A 61 -19.12 3.09 1.96
N ARG A 62 -18.01 3.51 1.33
CA ARG A 62 -17.91 4.80 0.64
C ARG A 62 -17.53 4.72 -0.83
N ARG A 63 -17.01 3.56 -1.29
CA ARG A 63 -16.54 3.37 -2.67
C ARG A 63 -17.58 3.81 -3.70
N SER A 64 -17.10 4.47 -4.74
CA SER A 64 -17.86 4.75 -5.96
C SER A 64 -17.77 3.58 -6.96
N ALA A 65 -18.56 3.63 -8.02
CA ALA A 65 -18.43 2.69 -9.14
C ALA A 65 -17.07 2.80 -9.85
N ALA A 66 -16.49 4.00 -9.90
CA ALA A 66 -15.17 4.23 -10.48
C ALA A 66 -14.07 3.59 -9.63
N ASP A 67 -14.15 3.67 -8.29
CA ASP A 67 -13.20 3.01 -7.39
C ASP A 67 -13.22 1.50 -7.57
N LEU A 68 -14.41 0.90 -7.65
CA LEU A 68 -14.57 -0.53 -7.91
C LEU A 68 -13.96 -0.95 -9.25
N GLN A 69 -14.11 -0.14 -10.28
CA GLN A 69 -13.51 -0.41 -11.58
C GLN A 69 -11.98 -0.40 -11.50
N GLN A 70 -11.39 0.57 -10.81
CA GLN A 70 -9.94 0.67 -10.64
C GLN A 70 -9.37 -0.50 -9.81
N LEU A 71 -10.06 -0.90 -8.73
CA LEU A 71 -9.67 -2.05 -7.92
C LEU A 71 -9.70 -3.36 -8.73
N ARG A 72 -10.77 -3.60 -9.52
CA ARG A 72 -10.86 -4.77 -10.41
C ARG A 72 -9.73 -4.78 -11.44
N GLN A 73 -9.48 -3.64 -12.06
CA GLN A 73 -8.40 -3.53 -13.06
C GLN A 73 -7.04 -3.82 -12.42
N CYS A 74 -6.77 -3.29 -11.22
CA CYS A 74 -5.53 -3.55 -10.50
C CYS A 74 -5.33 -5.05 -10.24
N LEU A 75 -6.36 -5.79 -9.79
CA LEU A 75 -6.25 -7.23 -9.55
C LEU A 75 -6.17 -8.04 -10.86
N GLN A 76 -6.77 -7.59 -11.95
CA GLN A 76 -6.59 -8.20 -13.27
C GLN A 76 -5.15 -8.04 -13.78
N GLU A 77 -4.57 -6.85 -13.60
CA GLU A 77 -3.17 -6.58 -13.91
C GLU A 77 -2.25 -7.47 -13.05
N ALA A 78 -2.52 -7.60 -11.74
CA ALA A 78 -1.76 -8.46 -10.84
C ALA A 78 -1.84 -9.95 -11.24
N GLN A 79 -3.02 -10.43 -11.64
CA GLN A 79 -3.18 -11.79 -12.14
C GLN A 79 -2.38 -12.05 -13.44
N ALA A 80 -2.28 -11.06 -14.31
CA ALA A 80 -1.51 -11.15 -15.56
C ALA A 80 0.01 -11.02 -15.34
N SER A 81 0.43 -10.50 -14.16
CA SER A 81 1.82 -10.25 -13.82
C SER A 81 2.42 -11.31 -12.89
N LEU A 82 1.72 -12.42 -12.66
CA LEU A 82 2.27 -13.57 -11.94
C LEU A 82 3.58 -14.03 -12.61
N GLU A 83 4.61 -14.30 -11.80
CA GLU A 83 6.00 -14.58 -12.17
C GLU A 83 6.87 -13.32 -12.42
N ASP A 84 6.29 -12.13 -12.60
CA ASP A 84 7.01 -10.84 -12.55
C ASP A 84 6.83 -10.20 -11.17
N TYR A 85 7.64 -10.67 -10.21
CA TYR A 85 7.49 -10.24 -8.81
C TYR A 85 7.70 -8.74 -8.60
N GLU A 86 8.53 -8.06 -9.40
CA GLU A 86 8.75 -6.63 -9.28
C GLU A 86 7.48 -5.86 -9.63
N HIS A 87 6.86 -6.24 -10.74
CA HIS A 87 5.59 -5.63 -11.14
C HIS A 87 4.44 -6.02 -10.21
N PHE A 88 4.43 -7.28 -9.72
CA PHE A 88 3.45 -7.73 -8.73
C PHE A 88 3.50 -6.91 -7.43
N VAL A 89 4.71 -6.64 -6.90
CA VAL A 89 4.90 -5.80 -5.70
C VAL A 89 4.38 -4.37 -5.92
N ASP A 90 4.58 -3.80 -7.11
CA ASP A 90 4.02 -2.48 -7.45
C ASP A 90 2.48 -2.49 -7.45
N LEU A 91 1.88 -3.55 -7.94
CA LEU A 91 0.43 -3.72 -7.98
C LEU A 91 -0.16 -4.01 -6.59
N ASP A 92 0.56 -4.70 -5.72
CA ASP A 92 0.20 -4.88 -4.31
C ASP A 92 0.06 -3.52 -3.60
N VAL A 93 1.07 -2.68 -3.67
CA VAL A 93 1.04 -1.32 -3.11
C VAL A 93 -0.05 -0.46 -3.76
N LYS A 94 -0.23 -0.57 -5.07
CA LYS A 94 -1.30 0.13 -5.81
C LYS A 94 -2.68 -0.28 -5.31
N PHE A 95 -2.92 -1.56 -5.05
CA PHE A 95 -4.20 -2.06 -4.52
C PHE A 95 -4.54 -1.40 -3.17
N HIS A 96 -3.61 -1.39 -2.21
CA HIS A 96 -3.81 -0.72 -0.92
C HIS A 96 -4.02 0.80 -1.06
N SER A 97 -3.30 1.45 -1.98
CA SER A 97 -3.50 2.88 -2.27
C SER A 97 -4.88 3.17 -2.85
N LEU A 98 -5.41 2.31 -3.72
CA LEU A 98 -6.76 2.43 -4.27
C LEU A 98 -7.84 2.22 -3.20
N LEU A 99 -7.63 1.29 -2.25
CA LEU A 99 -8.51 1.14 -1.09
C LEU A 99 -8.56 2.42 -0.26
N ALA A 100 -7.41 3.04 0.03
CA ALA A 100 -7.34 4.30 0.76
C ALA A 100 -8.06 5.43 0.01
N GLN A 101 -7.90 5.52 -1.31
CA GLN A 101 -8.63 6.50 -2.15
C GLN A 101 -10.15 6.30 -2.08
N ALA A 102 -10.62 5.06 -2.14
CA ALA A 102 -12.04 4.72 -2.04
C ALA A 102 -12.69 5.14 -0.71
N THR A 103 -11.89 5.41 0.33
CA THR A 103 -12.40 5.96 1.60
C THR A 103 -12.83 7.41 1.50
N GLY A 104 -12.34 8.18 0.53
CA GLY A 104 -12.48 9.64 0.44
C GLY A 104 -11.73 10.39 1.55
N ASN A 105 -10.92 9.73 2.38
CA ASN A 105 -10.18 10.32 3.47
C ASN A 105 -8.73 10.60 3.04
N ARG A 106 -8.39 11.90 2.86
CA ARG A 106 -7.05 12.31 2.42
C ARG A 106 -5.94 11.91 3.38
N VAL A 107 -6.22 11.84 4.69
CA VAL A 107 -5.23 11.39 5.69
C VAL A 107 -4.94 9.90 5.49
N ALA A 108 -5.96 9.08 5.27
CA ALA A 108 -5.78 7.66 4.96
C ALA A 108 -4.92 7.47 3.71
N VAL A 109 -5.16 8.25 2.65
CA VAL A 109 -4.35 8.21 1.42
C VAL A 109 -2.88 8.53 1.69
N ILE A 110 -2.61 9.63 2.41
CA ILE A 110 -1.23 10.07 2.72
C ILE A 110 -0.52 9.02 3.57
N VAL A 111 -1.15 8.53 4.63
CA VAL A 111 -0.53 7.53 5.51
C VAL A 111 -0.26 6.23 4.76
N THR A 112 -1.21 5.74 3.95
CA THR A 112 -1.01 4.52 3.14
C THR A 112 0.13 4.69 2.14
N GLN A 113 0.29 5.86 1.51
CA GLN A 113 1.40 6.12 0.59
C GLN A 113 2.75 6.09 1.29
N VAL A 114 2.86 6.78 2.44
CA VAL A 114 4.10 6.81 3.23
C VAL A 114 4.51 5.40 3.69
N LEU A 115 3.57 4.61 4.19
CA LEU A 115 3.83 3.25 4.65
C LEU A 115 4.06 2.28 3.49
N GLY A 116 3.36 2.45 2.38
CA GLY A 116 3.44 1.58 1.20
C GLY A 116 4.85 1.53 0.59
N ASN A 117 5.60 2.62 0.61
CA ASN A 117 6.98 2.63 0.12
C ASN A 117 7.92 1.78 0.97
N VAL A 118 7.74 1.79 2.29
CA VAL A 118 8.51 0.93 3.22
C VAL A 118 8.17 -0.53 2.99
N GLU A 119 6.90 -0.85 2.79
CA GLU A 119 6.45 -2.21 2.52
C GLU A 119 6.93 -2.75 1.20
N LYS A 120 6.83 -1.94 0.17
CA LYS A 120 7.33 -2.29 -1.16
C LYS A 120 8.75 -2.85 -1.06
N GLU A 121 9.63 -2.14 -0.36
CA GLU A 121 11.00 -2.57 -0.20
C GLU A 121 11.12 -3.84 0.67
N THR A 122 10.31 -3.95 1.72
CA THR A 122 10.28 -5.13 2.59
C THR A 122 9.79 -6.36 1.83
N LEU A 123 8.67 -6.26 1.11
CA LEU A 123 8.12 -7.35 0.32
C LEU A 123 9.08 -7.76 -0.80
N ARG A 124 9.69 -6.79 -1.49
CA ARG A 124 10.69 -7.04 -2.53
C ARG A 124 11.88 -7.85 -2.00
N ARG A 125 12.44 -7.47 -0.85
CA ARG A 125 13.56 -8.21 -0.23
C ARG A 125 13.17 -9.64 0.13
N LYS A 126 11.98 -9.81 0.70
CA LYS A 126 11.44 -11.14 1.03
C LYS A 126 11.24 -11.99 -0.22
N MET A 127 10.67 -11.44 -1.29
CA MET A 127 10.52 -12.11 -2.58
C MET A 127 11.86 -12.54 -3.18
N LEU A 128 12.91 -11.74 -3.04
CA LEU A 128 14.26 -12.08 -3.52
C LEU A 128 14.92 -13.21 -2.73
N ALA A 129 14.54 -13.41 -1.47
CA ALA A 129 15.13 -14.40 -0.58
C ALA A 129 14.60 -15.83 -0.78
N ILE A 130 13.50 -16.01 -1.51
CA ILE A 130 12.84 -17.31 -1.73
C ILE A 130 12.97 -17.79 -3.18
N SER A 131 12.71 -19.09 -3.41
CA SER A 131 12.77 -19.66 -4.76
C SER A 131 11.67 -19.09 -5.68
N GLN A 132 11.86 -19.21 -6.99
CA GLN A 132 10.84 -18.78 -7.96
C GLN A 132 9.50 -19.49 -7.74
N ALA A 133 9.51 -20.78 -7.44
CA ALA A 133 8.29 -21.55 -7.19
C ALA A 133 7.56 -21.07 -5.93
N ASP A 134 8.30 -20.80 -4.84
CA ASP A 134 7.72 -20.26 -3.61
C ASP A 134 7.20 -18.83 -3.81
N ARG A 135 7.88 -18.04 -4.63
CA ARG A 135 7.45 -16.70 -5.04
C ARG A 135 6.10 -16.72 -5.73
N LEU A 136 5.97 -17.54 -6.76
CA LEU A 136 4.71 -17.68 -7.49
C LEU A 136 3.57 -18.15 -6.56
N ALA A 137 3.84 -19.12 -5.68
CA ALA A 137 2.86 -19.58 -4.71
C ALA A 137 2.43 -18.46 -3.73
N LEU A 138 3.38 -17.59 -3.33
CA LEU A 138 3.10 -16.44 -2.48
C LEU A 138 2.25 -15.39 -3.20
N GLU A 139 2.61 -15.02 -4.44
CA GLU A 139 1.85 -14.09 -5.29
C GLU A 139 0.39 -14.54 -5.46
N GLN A 140 0.19 -15.83 -5.74
CA GLN A 140 -1.15 -16.41 -5.85
C GLN A 140 -1.96 -16.30 -4.55
N ARG A 141 -1.33 -16.54 -3.38
CA ARG A 141 -2.00 -16.40 -2.07
C ARG A 141 -2.36 -14.95 -1.75
N ILE A 142 -1.46 -14.01 -2.02
CA ILE A 142 -1.71 -12.57 -1.84
C ILE A 142 -2.89 -12.15 -2.73
N LEU A 143 -2.83 -12.49 -4.02
CA LEU A 143 -3.88 -12.14 -4.98
C LEU A 143 -5.25 -12.70 -4.57
N MET A 144 -5.31 -13.96 -4.13
CA MET A 144 -6.55 -14.57 -3.64
C MET A 144 -7.13 -13.79 -2.45
N ARG A 145 -6.29 -13.38 -1.50
CA ARG A 145 -6.73 -12.58 -0.33
C ARG A 145 -7.24 -11.21 -0.76
N HIS A 146 -6.58 -10.54 -1.71
CA HIS A 146 -7.06 -9.28 -2.28
C HIS A 146 -8.41 -9.43 -2.99
N GLN A 147 -8.64 -10.55 -3.68
CA GLN A 147 -9.94 -10.84 -4.30
C GLN A 147 -11.05 -11.00 -3.26
N ILE A 148 -10.76 -11.62 -2.10
CA ILE A 148 -11.72 -11.74 -0.99
C ILE A 148 -12.06 -10.36 -0.43
N ILE A 149 -11.06 -9.50 -0.20
CA ILE A 149 -11.25 -8.13 0.26
C ILE A 149 -12.12 -7.35 -0.73
N LEU A 150 -11.77 -7.40 -2.04
CA LEU A 150 -12.55 -6.72 -3.08
C LEU A 150 -13.99 -7.22 -3.12
N SER A 151 -14.22 -8.52 -2.99
CA SER A 151 -15.57 -9.10 -3.00
C SER A 151 -16.44 -8.55 -1.86
N ALA A 152 -15.90 -8.43 -0.65
CA ALA A 152 -16.61 -7.82 0.48
C ALA A 152 -16.90 -6.32 0.23
N ILE A 153 -15.94 -5.60 -0.35
CA ILE A 153 -16.11 -4.19 -0.71
C ILE A 153 -17.19 -4.02 -1.78
N GLU A 154 -17.24 -4.87 -2.80
CA GLU A 154 -18.28 -4.86 -3.84
C GLU A 154 -19.68 -5.03 -3.26
N LEU A 155 -19.83 -5.95 -2.31
CA LEU A 155 -21.09 -6.19 -1.61
C LEU A 155 -21.47 -5.06 -0.64
N GLY A 156 -20.52 -4.17 -0.29
CA GLY A 156 -20.72 -3.17 0.75
C GLY A 156 -20.68 -3.75 2.16
N ASP A 157 -20.16 -4.96 2.30
CA ASP A 157 -19.98 -5.64 3.58
C ASP A 157 -18.75 -5.05 4.30
N ALA A 158 -19.00 -4.05 5.12
CA ALA A 158 -17.95 -3.30 5.81
C ALA A 158 -17.19 -4.14 6.83
N GLU A 159 -17.88 -5.00 7.59
CA GLU A 159 -17.23 -5.85 8.57
C GLU A 159 -16.50 -7.01 7.89
N GLY A 160 -17.09 -7.62 6.87
CA GLY A 160 -16.42 -8.65 6.07
C GLY A 160 -15.16 -8.12 5.37
N ALA A 161 -15.17 -6.89 4.88
CA ALA A 161 -13.98 -6.25 4.30
C ALA A 161 -12.88 -6.02 5.36
N ARG A 162 -13.28 -5.60 6.57
CA ARG A 162 -12.38 -5.43 7.71
C ARG A 162 -11.74 -6.75 8.12
N GLU A 163 -12.53 -7.79 8.31
CA GLU A 163 -12.04 -9.13 8.70
C GLU A 163 -11.12 -9.73 7.64
N ALA A 164 -11.49 -9.62 6.36
CA ALA A 164 -10.67 -10.08 5.25
C ALA A 164 -9.30 -9.37 5.20
N MET A 165 -9.25 -8.07 5.48
CA MET A 165 -7.99 -7.32 5.55
C MET A 165 -7.17 -7.71 6.77
N ILE A 166 -7.77 -7.97 7.93
CA ILE A 166 -7.07 -8.47 9.13
C ILE A 166 -6.41 -9.81 8.82
N GLU A 167 -7.13 -10.72 8.17
CA GLU A 167 -6.60 -12.03 7.79
C GLU A 167 -5.47 -11.90 6.77
N HIS A 168 -5.63 -11.03 5.76
CA HIS A 168 -4.58 -10.71 4.80
C HIS A 168 -3.30 -10.21 5.49
N SER A 169 -3.40 -9.24 6.40
CA SER A 169 -2.25 -8.66 7.10
C SER A 169 -1.56 -9.67 8.01
N ARG A 170 -2.30 -10.47 8.77
CA ARG A 170 -1.73 -11.54 9.61
C ARG A 170 -1.00 -12.60 8.81
N ALA A 171 -1.57 -12.98 7.68
CA ALA A 171 -0.97 -13.98 6.82
C ALA A 171 0.32 -13.47 6.14
N ALA A 172 0.41 -12.17 5.83
CA ALA A 172 1.64 -11.57 5.32
C ALA A 172 2.81 -11.67 6.30
N ASP A 173 2.54 -11.63 7.62
CA ASP A 173 3.56 -11.83 8.65
C ASP A 173 4.00 -13.30 8.78
N GLN A 174 3.10 -14.25 8.52
CA GLN A 174 3.36 -15.68 8.64
C GLN A 174 3.99 -16.30 7.39
N ASP A 175 3.56 -15.85 6.22
CA ASP A 175 4.01 -16.37 4.91
C ASP A 175 5.49 -16.05 4.63
N LEU A 176 6.06 -15.11 5.35
CA LEU A 176 7.41 -14.60 5.12
C LEU A 176 8.17 -14.49 6.44
N PRO A 177 8.69 -15.61 6.98
CA PRO A 177 9.51 -15.55 8.18
C PRO A 177 10.71 -14.63 7.97
N VAL A 178 10.99 -13.82 9.01
CA VAL A 178 12.10 -12.86 9.07
C VAL A 178 13.44 -13.59 9.02
#